data_2cb35fab7f078539e0f592152f14a297
#
_entry.id   2cb35fab7f078539e0f592152f14a297
#
_cell.length_a   1.000
_cell.length_b   1.000
_cell.length_c   1.000
_cell.angle_alpha   90.00
_cell.angle_beta   90.00
_cell.angle_gamma   90.00
#
_symmetry.space_group_name_H-M   'P 1'
#
loop_
_entity.id
_entity.type
_entity.pdbx_description
1 polymer ?
#
loop_
_entity_poly.entity_id
_entity_poly.type
_entity_poly.pdbx_seq_one_letter_code
_entity_poly.pdbx_strand_id
1 'polypeptide(L)'
;MNISGDSGSETDQAVQTVPENPDPGLPPKAIAARVGDRDLWIGNVGAIKPRLLAEMDLEPEYAISVNGTPTTVTTDHHPLKDEHVNDHQQFSNAVAATRNRIQSKGTVLVNCSVGVSRSSAVIATAIAAEEGLSFDAGVAEVRDNRPRARPHPKLKLNAYAYLLTKEDRPQARYQIKELVDNMHIRSQNDKAIENVVSTDPDK
;
A
#
# COMPACT_ATOMS: atom_id res chain seq x y z
N MET A 1 -16.01 29.76 40.42
CA MET A 1 -16.10 29.68 38.94
C MET A 1 -15.27 28.50 38.51
N ASN A 2 -15.93 27.36 38.30
CA ASN A 2 -15.30 26.13 37.77
C ASN A 2 -15.45 26.16 36.26
N ILE A 3 -14.34 26.26 35.57
CA ILE A 3 -14.29 26.02 34.14
C ILE A 3 -13.86 24.54 33.97
N SER A 4 -14.85 23.68 33.78
CA SER A 4 -14.64 22.31 33.32
C SER A 4 -14.16 22.37 31.88
N GLY A 5 -12.89 22.11 31.66
CA GLY A 5 -12.37 21.86 30.33
C GLY A 5 -12.93 20.56 29.82
N ASP A 6 -13.80 20.66 28.85
CA ASP A 6 -14.21 19.52 28.02
C ASP A 6 -13.03 19.14 27.11
N SER A 7 -12.28 18.13 27.53
CA SER A 7 -11.31 17.44 26.69
C SER A 7 -12.08 16.49 25.77
N GLY A 8 -12.69 17.05 24.72
CA GLY A 8 -13.21 16.29 23.61
C GLY A 8 -12.11 15.41 23.05
N SER A 9 -12.29 14.12 23.17
CA SER A 9 -11.41 13.10 22.65
C SER A 9 -11.34 13.21 21.14
N GLU A 10 -10.28 13.82 20.62
CA GLU A 10 -9.82 13.61 19.24
C GLU A 10 -9.30 12.19 19.12
N THR A 11 -10.19 11.22 19.30
CA THR A 11 -9.84 9.83 19.22
C THR A 11 -10.33 9.23 17.91
N ASP A 12 -9.39 8.85 17.09
CA ASP A 12 -9.44 7.55 16.45
C ASP A 12 -10.26 7.38 15.18
N GLN A 13 -10.26 8.39 14.29
CA GLN A 13 -10.68 8.18 12.90
C GLN A 13 -9.57 7.59 12.00
N ALA A 14 -8.39 7.30 12.56
CA ALA A 14 -7.23 6.86 11.78
C ALA A 14 -7.37 5.45 11.20
N VAL A 15 -8.09 4.55 11.87
CA VAL A 15 -8.33 3.17 11.39
C VAL A 15 -9.80 2.80 11.53
N GLN A 16 -10.43 2.56 10.40
CA GLN A 16 -11.83 2.12 10.37
C GLN A 16 -11.89 0.62 10.02
N THR A 17 -12.60 -0.14 10.81
CA THR A 17 -12.77 -1.58 10.62
C THR A 17 -14.22 -2.00 10.85
N VAL A 18 -14.74 -2.80 9.92
CA VAL A 18 -16.00 -3.50 10.14
C VAL A 18 -15.70 -4.82 10.85
N PRO A 19 -16.41 -5.17 11.94
CA PRO A 19 -16.23 -6.42 12.67
C PRO A 19 -16.31 -7.64 11.75
N GLU A 20 -15.59 -8.70 12.10
CA GLU A 20 -15.71 -9.98 11.39
C GLU A 20 -17.13 -10.51 11.51
N ASN A 21 -17.75 -10.81 10.38
CA ASN A 21 -19.02 -11.51 10.36
C ASN A 21 -18.74 -13.00 10.59
N PRO A 22 -19.44 -13.65 11.52
CA PRO A 22 -19.26 -15.08 11.81
C PRO A 22 -19.69 -16.03 10.68
N ASP A 23 -20.21 -15.51 9.56
CA ASP A 23 -20.64 -16.32 8.43
C ASP A 23 -19.44 -16.69 7.53
N PRO A 24 -19.08 -17.99 7.40
CA PRO A 24 -17.91 -18.46 6.66
C PRO A 24 -17.94 -18.20 5.14
N GLY A 25 -19.05 -17.70 4.61
CA GLY A 25 -19.18 -17.30 3.19
C GLY A 25 -18.91 -15.84 2.89
N LEU A 26 -18.65 -15.01 3.89
CA LEU A 26 -18.48 -13.57 3.71
C LEU A 26 -17.01 -13.15 3.54
N PRO A 27 -16.76 -12.09 2.76
CA PRO A 27 -15.41 -11.62 2.49
C PRO A 27 -14.71 -11.13 3.77
N PRO A 28 -13.37 -11.10 3.75
CA PRO A 28 -12.60 -10.63 4.87
C PRO A 28 -13.06 -9.24 5.31
N LYS A 29 -13.04 -9.04 6.64
CA LYS A 29 -13.24 -7.77 7.33
C LYS A 29 -12.78 -6.58 6.46
N ALA A 30 -13.65 -5.60 6.24
CA ALA A 30 -13.23 -4.37 5.59
C ALA A 30 -12.25 -3.62 6.50
N ILE A 31 -11.18 -3.14 5.91
CA ILE A 31 -10.15 -2.38 6.61
C ILE A 31 -9.82 -1.18 5.72
N ALA A 32 -9.97 0.01 6.28
CA ALA A 32 -9.42 1.25 5.75
C ALA A 32 -8.68 1.97 6.87
N ALA A 33 -7.52 2.53 6.55
CA ALA A 33 -6.72 3.31 7.49
C ALA A 33 -6.29 4.61 6.82
N ARG A 34 -6.44 5.73 7.52
CA ARG A 34 -6.01 7.04 7.05
C ARG A 34 -4.48 7.12 7.07
N VAL A 35 -3.87 7.80 6.12
CA VAL A 35 -2.42 7.91 5.99
C VAL A 35 -1.99 9.34 6.29
N GLY A 36 -1.36 9.52 7.46
CA GLY A 36 -1.01 10.84 7.99
C GLY A 36 -2.22 11.74 8.15
N ASP A 37 -2.04 13.04 8.00
CA ASP A 37 -3.10 14.04 8.10
C ASP A 37 -3.86 14.30 6.78
N ARG A 38 -3.52 13.53 5.73
CA ARG A 38 -4.12 13.66 4.40
C ARG A 38 -5.47 12.96 4.36
N ASP A 39 -6.35 13.41 3.48
CA ASP A 39 -7.57 12.68 3.16
C ASP A 39 -7.29 11.52 2.18
N LEU A 40 -6.30 10.72 2.56
CA LEU A 40 -5.77 9.57 1.84
C LEU A 40 -5.88 8.32 2.72
N TRP A 41 -6.50 7.29 2.17
CA TRP A 41 -6.77 6.04 2.86
C TRP A 41 -6.15 4.86 2.16
N ILE A 42 -5.65 3.90 2.94
CA ILE A 42 -5.22 2.58 2.46
C ILE A 42 -6.27 1.54 2.84
N GLY A 43 -6.72 0.75 1.87
CA GLY A 43 -7.76 -0.26 2.10
C GLY A 43 -7.45 -1.65 1.55
N ASN A 44 -8.23 -2.63 2.03
CA ASN A 44 -8.31 -3.96 1.43
C ASN A 44 -9.48 -4.05 0.43
N VAL A 45 -9.68 -5.22 -0.18
CA VAL A 45 -10.79 -5.46 -1.10
C VAL A 45 -12.18 -5.31 -0.45
N GLY A 46 -12.28 -5.46 0.86
CA GLY A 46 -13.51 -5.20 1.61
C GLY A 46 -13.87 -3.72 1.64
N ALA A 47 -12.87 -2.86 1.75
CA ALA A 47 -13.03 -1.42 1.84
C ALA A 47 -13.54 -0.73 0.55
N ILE A 48 -13.70 -1.46 -0.54
CA ILE A 48 -14.31 -0.95 -1.79
C ILE A 48 -15.67 -1.60 -2.09
N LYS A 49 -16.31 -2.18 -1.10
CA LYS A 49 -17.69 -2.68 -1.21
C LYS A 49 -18.66 -1.62 -0.71
N PRO A 50 -19.66 -1.20 -1.50
CA PRO A 50 -20.55 -0.09 -1.11
C PRO A 50 -21.17 -0.22 0.27
N ARG A 51 -21.63 -1.44 0.63
CA ARG A 51 -22.19 -1.70 1.95
C ARG A 51 -21.18 -1.47 3.08
N LEU A 52 -19.96 -1.96 2.91
CA LEU A 52 -18.92 -1.88 3.95
C LEU A 52 -18.34 -0.47 4.06
N LEU A 53 -18.30 0.29 2.95
CA LEU A 53 -17.97 1.72 2.98
C LEU A 53 -18.99 2.50 3.83
N ALA A 54 -20.28 2.25 3.63
CA ALA A 54 -21.34 2.89 4.42
C ALA A 54 -21.24 2.51 5.91
N GLU A 55 -20.91 1.26 6.23
CA GLU A 55 -20.72 0.80 7.62
C GLU A 55 -19.47 1.44 8.28
N MET A 56 -18.49 1.87 7.49
CA MET A 56 -17.29 2.59 7.95
C MET A 56 -17.45 4.10 7.96
N ASP A 57 -18.60 4.62 7.52
CA ASP A 57 -18.80 6.06 7.29
C ASP A 57 -17.70 6.68 6.42
N LEU A 58 -17.26 5.94 5.40
CA LEU A 58 -16.20 6.35 4.47
C LEU A 58 -16.78 6.50 3.06
N GLU A 59 -16.77 7.72 2.56
CA GLU A 59 -17.23 8.07 1.22
C GLU A 59 -16.07 8.56 0.35
N PRO A 60 -15.30 7.64 -0.27
CA PRO A 60 -14.19 8.04 -1.11
C PRO A 60 -14.72 8.69 -2.41
N GLU A 61 -14.28 9.89 -2.68
CA GLU A 61 -14.53 10.54 -3.98
C GLU A 61 -13.73 9.83 -5.10
N TYR A 62 -12.55 9.32 -4.73
CA TYR A 62 -11.67 8.58 -5.63
C TYR A 62 -11.25 7.25 -5.03
N ALA A 63 -11.65 6.15 -5.65
CA ALA A 63 -11.24 4.81 -5.26
C ALA A 63 -10.30 4.23 -6.33
N ILE A 64 -9.01 4.18 -6.01
CA ILE A 64 -7.95 3.67 -6.88
C ILE A 64 -7.71 2.21 -6.53
N SER A 65 -8.10 1.30 -7.41
CA SER A 65 -7.87 -0.13 -7.20
C SER A 65 -6.62 -0.61 -7.92
N VAL A 66 -5.67 -1.13 -7.14
CA VAL A 66 -4.50 -1.85 -7.65
C VAL A 66 -4.67 -3.38 -7.50
N ASN A 67 -5.89 -3.83 -7.29
CA ASN A 67 -6.29 -5.24 -7.30
C ASN A 67 -6.58 -5.73 -8.72
N GLY A 68 -6.68 -7.06 -8.92
CA GLY A 68 -6.99 -7.66 -10.22
C GLY A 68 -8.38 -7.31 -10.76
N THR A 69 -9.36 -7.09 -9.88
CA THR A 69 -10.76 -6.82 -10.26
C THR A 69 -11.25 -5.52 -9.64
N PRO A 70 -11.78 -4.58 -10.45
CA PRO A 70 -12.41 -3.37 -9.96
C PRO A 70 -13.81 -3.68 -9.39
N THR A 71 -14.37 -2.73 -8.64
CA THR A 71 -15.77 -2.74 -8.18
C THR A 71 -16.54 -1.54 -8.74
N THR A 72 -17.82 -1.43 -8.43
CA THR A 72 -18.66 -0.30 -8.88
C THR A 72 -18.23 1.05 -8.32
N VAL A 73 -17.50 1.08 -7.21
CA VAL A 73 -16.96 2.32 -6.61
C VAL A 73 -15.56 2.67 -7.12
N THR A 74 -14.91 1.78 -7.87
CA THR A 74 -13.57 2.03 -8.41
C THR A 74 -13.61 3.11 -9.47
N THR A 75 -12.88 4.20 -9.25
CA THR A 75 -12.74 5.31 -10.23
C THR A 75 -11.55 5.11 -11.16
N ASP A 76 -10.45 4.58 -10.62
CA ASP A 76 -9.22 4.33 -11.37
C ASP A 76 -8.74 2.88 -11.11
N HIS A 77 -8.40 2.14 -12.16
CA HIS A 77 -8.01 0.74 -12.05
C HIS A 77 -6.64 0.47 -12.68
N HIS A 78 -5.67 0.10 -11.85
CA HIS A 78 -4.29 -0.17 -12.24
C HIS A 78 -3.82 -1.49 -11.61
N PRO A 79 -4.16 -2.67 -12.19
CA PRO A 79 -3.89 -3.96 -11.57
C PRO A 79 -2.40 -4.24 -11.46
N LEU A 80 -1.93 -4.51 -10.24
CA LEU A 80 -0.55 -4.86 -9.92
C LEU A 80 -0.47 -6.27 -9.34
N LYS A 81 0.71 -6.89 -9.44
CA LYS A 81 1.02 -8.21 -8.87
C LYS A 81 2.14 -8.08 -7.85
N ASP A 82 2.08 -8.86 -6.76
CA ASP A 82 3.12 -8.87 -5.73
C ASP A 82 4.36 -9.66 -6.16
N GLU A 83 4.16 -10.84 -6.76
CA GLU A 83 5.22 -11.83 -7.00
C GLU A 83 5.98 -11.62 -8.32
N HIS A 84 5.49 -10.75 -9.18
CA HIS A 84 6.10 -10.52 -10.50
C HIS A 84 6.62 -9.10 -10.61
N VAL A 85 7.60 -8.89 -11.47
CA VAL A 85 7.98 -7.54 -11.90
C VAL A 85 6.77 -6.99 -12.66
N ASN A 86 6.15 -5.98 -12.10
CA ASN A 86 5.07 -5.27 -12.79
C ASN A 86 5.68 -4.46 -13.94
N ASP A 87 4.89 -4.26 -14.98
CA ASP A 87 5.21 -3.24 -15.95
C ASP A 87 5.40 -1.90 -15.20
N HIS A 88 6.57 -1.32 -15.40
CA HIS A 88 6.91 -0.04 -14.78
C HIS A 88 5.88 1.05 -15.11
N GLN A 89 5.32 1.03 -16.32
CA GLN A 89 4.31 1.97 -16.74
C GLN A 89 3.00 1.81 -15.94
N GLN A 90 2.55 0.58 -15.69
CA GLN A 90 1.35 0.33 -14.86
C GLN A 90 1.53 0.82 -13.43
N PHE A 91 2.70 0.55 -12.83
CA PHE A 91 3.01 1.06 -11.49
C PHE A 91 3.07 2.59 -11.48
N SER A 92 3.73 3.18 -12.48
CA SER A 92 3.82 4.63 -12.63
C SER A 92 2.46 5.29 -12.81
N ASN A 93 1.56 4.67 -13.56
CA ASN A 93 0.20 5.17 -13.75
C ASN A 93 -0.60 5.15 -12.43
N ALA A 94 -0.47 4.06 -11.64
CA ALA A 94 -1.12 3.98 -10.33
C ALA A 94 -0.62 5.07 -9.37
N VAL A 95 0.70 5.31 -9.34
CA VAL A 95 1.31 6.38 -8.53
C VAL A 95 0.86 7.75 -9.02
N ALA A 96 0.87 8.00 -10.34
CA ALA A 96 0.44 9.27 -10.91
C ALA A 96 -1.05 9.55 -10.63
N ALA A 97 -1.92 8.54 -10.77
CA ALA A 97 -3.33 8.66 -10.41
C ALA A 97 -3.47 9.05 -8.93
N THR A 98 -2.78 8.35 -8.02
CA THR A 98 -2.82 8.65 -6.58
C THR A 98 -2.36 10.07 -6.29
N ARG A 99 -1.23 10.52 -6.86
CA ARG A 99 -0.73 11.89 -6.69
C ARG A 99 -1.74 12.94 -7.16
N ASN A 100 -2.30 12.77 -8.35
CA ASN A 100 -3.29 13.69 -8.91
C ASN A 100 -4.52 13.82 -8.01
N ARG A 101 -4.98 12.70 -7.41
CA ARG A 101 -6.16 12.72 -6.52
C ARG A 101 -5.85 13.33 -5.16
N ILE A 102 -4.66 13.10 -4.59
CA ILE A 102 -4.21 13.79 -3.38
C ILE A 102 -4.24 15.32 -3.58
N GLN A 103 -3.81 15.80 -4.73
CA GLN A 103 -3.81 17.23 -5.07
C GLN A 103 -5.23 17.79 -5.30
N SER A 104 -6.20 16.95 -5.67
CA SER A 104 -7.58 17.36 -5.99
C SER A 104 -8.44 17.66 -4.76
N LYS A 105 -7.93 17.49 -3.53
CA LYS A 105 -8.64 17.75 -2.26
C LYS A 105 -9.92 16.93 -2.04
N GLY A 106 -10.00 15.74 -2.59
CA GLY A 106 -11.08 14.77 -2.31
C GLY A 106 -10.58 13.60 -1.48
N THR A 107 -11.50 12.86 -0.87
CA THR A 107 -11.19 11.63 -0.15
C THR A 107 -10.69 10.56 -1.11
N VAL A 108 -9.45 10.12 -0.94
CA VAL A 108 -8.78 9.14 -1.81
C VAL A 108 -8.61 7.82 -1.08
N LEU A 109 -9.14 6.74 -1.63
CA LEU A 109 -8.93 5.39 -1.13
C LEU A 109 -8.12 4.57 -2.13
N VAL A 110 -6.94 4.10 -1.74
CA VAL A 110 -6.13 3.18 -2.55
C VAL A 110 -6.21 1.78 -1.96
N ASN A 111 -6.70 0.81 -2.73
CA ASN A 111 -6.89 -0.55 -2.24
C ASN A 111 -6.16 -1.61 -3.07
N CYS A 112 -5.79 -2.70 -2.40
CA CYS A 112 -5.44 -3.98 -3.02
C CYS A 112 -6.20 -5.11 -2.32
N SER A 113 -5.82 -6.37 -2.50
CA SER A 113 -6.52 -7.51 -1.88
C SER A 113 -6.55 -7.41 -0.35
N VAL A 114 -5.42 -7.12 0.28
CA VAL A 114 -5.25 -7.17 1.75
C VAL A 114 -4.94 -5.79 2.36
N GLY A 115 -4.60 -4.80 1.55
CA GLY A 115 -4.16 -3.50 2.06
C GLY A 115 -2.81 -3.56 2.77
N VAL A 116 -1.84 -4.33 2.23
CA VAL A 116 -0.55 -4.58 2.88
C VAL A 116 0.64 -4.30 1.95
N SER A 117 0.61 -4.75 0.70
CA SER A 117 1.77 -4.71 -0.18
C SER A 117 1.59 -3.72 -1.33
N ARG A 118 0.72 -4.01 -2.31
CA ARG A 118 0.54 -3.22 -3.54
C ARG A 118 0.07 -1.79 -3.26
N SER A 119 -1.01 -1.64 -2.50
CA SER A 119 -1.54 -0.32 -2.14
C SER A 119 -0.56 0.49 -1.31
N SER A 120 0.16 -0.15 -0.36
CA SER A 120 1.18 0.55 0.42
C SER A 120 2.38 0.99 -0.43
N ALA A 121 2.79 0.20 -1.42
CA ALA A 121 3.85 0.60 -2.36
C ALA A 121 3.45 1.84 -3.16
N VAL A 122 2.24 1.85 -3.70
CA VAL A 122 1.73 2.99 -4.50
C VAL A 122 1.61 4.25 -3.65
N ILE A 123 0.96 4.16 -2.48
CA ILE A 123 0.80 5.30 -1.56
C ILE A 123 2.14 5.85 -1.11
N ALA A 124 3.04 4.97 -0.61
CA ALA A 124 4.36 5.39 -0.14
C ALA A 124 5.18 6.08 -1.24
N THR A 125 5.08 5.60 -2.49
CA THR A 125 5.76 6.24 -3.63
C THR A 125 5.14 7.59 -3.98
N ALA A 126 3.80 7.68 -3.93
CA ALA A 126 3.09 8.93 -4.20
C ALA A 126 3.47 10.02 -3.17
N ILE A 127 3.43 9.70 -1.88
CA ILE A 127 3.85 10.60 -0.80
C ILE A 127 5.32 11.00 -0.97
N ALA A 128 6.20 10.02 -1.16
CA ALA A 128 7.63 10.27 -1.34
C ALA A 128 7.91 11.23 -2.51
N ALA A 129 7.16 11.08 -3.62
CA ALA A 129 7.29 11.95 -4.78
C ALA A 129 6.72 13.34 -4.55
N GLU A 130 5.63 13.50 -3.81
CA GLU A 130 5.02 14.81 -3.52
C GLU A 130 5.87 15.62 -2.52
N GLU A 131 6.45 14.96 -1.53
CA GLU A 131 7.05 15.63 -0.38
C GLU A 131 8.58 15.60 -0.38
N GLY A 132 9.18 15.09 -1.43
CA GLY A 132 10.63 15.02 -1.48
C GLY A 132 11.24 13.96 -0.53
N LEU A 133 10.46 12.97 -0.09
CA LEU A 133 10.89 11.95 0.87
C LEU A 133 11.53 10.73 0.18
N SER A 134 12.23 9.91 0.97
CA SER A 134 12.61 8.57 0.51
C SER A 134 11.39 7.65 0.46
N PHE A 135 11.44 6.59 -0.35
CA PHE A 135 10.40 5.58 -0.37
C PHE A 135 10.16 4.95 1.01
N ASP A 136 11.25 4.67 1.74
CA ASP A 136 11.15 4.06 3.07
C ASP A 136 10.53 5.00 4.11
N ALA A 137 10.72 6.31 4.00
CA ALA A 137 10.01 7.30 4.80
C ALA A 137 8.51 7.30 4.48
N GLY A 138 8.13 7.25 3.21
CA GLY A 138 6.73 7.09 2.81
C GLY A 138 6.10 5.78 3.32
N VAL A 139 6.86 4.67 3.34
CA VAL A 139 6.40 3.40 3.94
C VAL A 139 6.22 3.53 5.44
N ALA A 140 7.12 4.23 6.14
CA ALA A 140 7.00 4.47 7.58
C ALA A 140 5.70 5.21 7.91
N GLU A 141 5.39 6.26 7.16
CA GLU A 141 4.16 7.02 7.33
C GLU A 141 2.88 6.18 7.10
N VAL A 142 2.89 5.33 6.07
CA VAL A 142 1.77 4.37 5.88
C VAL A 142 1.65 3.42 7.08
N ARG A 143 2.76 3.02 7.69
CA ARG A 143 2.79 2.09 8.83
C ARG A 143 2.25 2.69 10.12
N ASP A 144 2.27 3.99 10.30
CA ASP A 144 1.78 4.63 11.53
C ASP A 144 0.31 4.24 11.80
N ASN A 145 -0.51 4.19 10.76
CA ASN A 145 -1.92 3.78 10.87
C ASN A 145 -2.23 2.40 10.25
N ARG A 146 -1.29 1.84 9.50
CA ARG A 146 -1.37 0.49 8.93
C ARG A 146 -0.11 -0.32 9.24
N PRO A 147 0.12 -0.77 10.48
CA PRO A 147 1.39 -1.40 10.92
C PRO A 147 1.80 -2.63 10.08
N ARG A 148 0.84 -3.30 9.46
CA ARG A 148 1.09 -4.45 8.58
C ARG A 148 1.56 -4.05 7.17
N ALA A 149 1.62 -2.77 6.82
CA ALA A 149 2.07 -2.31 5.51
C ALA A 149 3.50 -2.80 5.23
N ARG A 150 3.63 -3.61 4.19
CA ARG A 150 4.89 -4.25 3.81
C ARG A 150 4.95 -4.44 2.29
N PRO A 151 5.44 -3.44 1.55
CA PRO A 151 5.64 -3.57 0.12
C PRO A 151 6.53 -4.76 -0.24
N HIS A 152 6.12 -5.55 -1.21
CA HIS A 152 6.94 -6.63 -1.74
C HIS A 152 8.22 -6.07 -2.39
N PRO A 153 9.39 -6.77 -2.33
CA PRO A 153 10.66 -6.27 -2.88
C PRO A 153 10.59 -5.83 -4.35
N LYS A 154 9.84 -6.55 -5.18
CA LYS A 154 9.64 -6.19 -6.60
C LYS A 154 8.86 -4.88 -6.79
N LEU A 155 7.92 -4.56 -5.90
CA LEU A 155 7.22 -3.27 -5.89
C LEU A 155 8.13 -2.15 -5.40
N LYS A 156 9.05 -2.43 -4.47
CA LYS A 156 10.09 -1.47 -4.07
C LYS A 156 11.00 -1.08 -5.24
N LEU A 157 11.38 -2.05 -6.09
CA LEU A 157 12.15 -1.75 -7.31
C LEU A 157 11.40 -0.78 -8.22
N ASN A 158 10.10 -1.00 -8.45
CA ASN A 158 9.29 -0.08 -9.25
C ASN A 158 9.18 1.30 -8.60
N ALA A 159 9.06 1.37 -7.28
CA ALA A 159 9.02 2.62 -6.52
C ALA A 159 10.32 3.42 -6.66
N TYR A 160 11.46 2.77 -6.46
CA TYR A 160 12.77 3.43 -6.63
C TYR A 160 13.00 3.88 -8.07
N ALA A 161 12.63 3.04 -9.05
CA ALA A 161 12.73 3.41 -10.46
C ALA A 161 11.86 4.64 -10.77
N TYR A 162 10.62 4.70 -10.26
CA TYR A 162 9.74 5.86 -10.40
C TYR A 162 10.37 7.13 -9.84
N LEU A 163 10.88 7.07 -8.61
CA LEU A 163 11.49 8.22 -7.94
C LEU A 163 12.78 8.69 -8.64
N LEU A 164 13.54 7.76 -9.24
CA LEU A 164 14.72 8.11 -10.05
C LEU A 164 14.39 8.84 -11.33
N THR A 165 13.31 8.43 -12.02
CA THR A 165 12.96 9.01 -13.33
C THR A 165 12.30 10.38 -13.21
N LYS A 166 11.66 10.67 -12.08
CA LYS A 166 10.92 11.92 -11.86
C LYS A 166 11.74 13.01 -11.19
N GLU A 167 12.71 12.61 -10.39
CA GLU A 167 13.55 13.54 -9.65
C GLU A 167 14.95 12.92 -9.59
N ASP A 168 15.99 13.66 -10.01
CA ASP A 168 17.37 13.16 -9.95
C ASP A 168 17.80 12.91 -8.50
N ARG A 169 17.47 11.72 -7.99
CA ARG A 169 17.71 11.31 -6.60
C ARG A 169 18.80 10.25 -6.52
N PRO A 170 20.05 10.66 -6.21
CA PRO A 170 21.18 9.72 -6.13
C PRO A 170 20.96 8.57 -5.14
N GLN A 171 20.22 8.83 -4.03
CA GLN A 171 19.90 7.80 -3.02
C GLN A 171 19.07 6.63 -3.58
N ALA A 172 18.16 6.90 -4.52
CA ALA A 172 17.35 5.84 -5.11
C ALA A 172 18.19 4.86 -5.95
N ARG A 173 19.28 5.32 -6.57
CA ARG A 173 20.24 4.43 -7.27
C ARG A 173 20.94 3.48 -6.32
N TYR A 174 21.38 3.99 -5.17
CA TYR A 174 22.00 3.16 -4.13
C TYR A 174 21.01 2.12 -3.58
N GLN A 175 19.79 2.54 -3.27
CA GLN A 175 18.73 1.66 -2.77
C GLN A 175 18.34 0.56 -3.76
N ILE A 176 18.30 0.87 -5.07
CA ILE A 176 18.08 -0.15 -6.10
C ILE A 176 19.20 -1.18 -6.09
N LYS A 177 20.46 -0.72 -6.08
CA LYS A 177 21.62 -1.63 -6.07
C LYS A 177 21.59 -2.54 -4.85
N GLU A 178 21.44 -1.98 -3.65
CA GLU A 178 21.36 -2.74 -2.40
C GLU A 178 20.21 -3.76 -2.41
N LEU A 179 19.04 -3.38 -2.92
CA LEU A 179 17.90 -4.28 -3.01
C LEU A 179 18.12 -5.43 -3.99
N VAL A 180 18.73 -5.14 -5.16
CA VAL A 180 19.07 -6.15 -6.16
C VAL A 180 20.12 -7.12 -5.61
N ASP A 181 21.16 -6.62 -4.96
CA ASP A 181 22.21 -7.43 -4.35
C ASP A 181 21.62 -8.37 -3.27
N ASN A 182 20.74 -7.84 -2.41
CA ASN A 182 20.05 -8.63 -1.38
C ASN A 182 19.10 -9.69 -1.97
N MET A 183 18.43 -9.39 -3.07
CA MET A 183 17.57 -10.37 -3.77
C MET A 183 18.40 -11.47 -4.42
N HIS A 184 19.55 -11.13 -4.98
CA HIS A 184 20.46 -12.08 -5.60
C HIS A 184 21.07 -13.05 -4.58
N ILE A 185 21.53 -12.54 -3.43
CA ILE A 185 22.04 -13.35 -2.31
C ILE A 185 20.98 -14.33 -1.82
N ARG A 186 19.73 -13.88 -1.63
CA ARG A 186 18.64 -14.77 -1.21
C ARG A 186 18.37 -15.86 -2.23
N SER A 187 18.28 -15.53 -3.52
CA SER A 187 18.07 -16.51 -4.59
C SER A 187 19.20 -17.55 -4.67
N GLN A 188 20.44 -17.16 -4.41
CA GLN A 188 21.57 -18.11 -4.35
C GLN A 188 21.49 -19.00 -3.13
N ASN A 189 21.11 -18.47 -1.97
CA ASN A 189 20.94 -19.25 -0.73
C ASN A 189 19.79 -20.27 -0.88
N ASP A 190 18.67 -19.86 -1.47
CA ASP A 190 17.53 -20.77 -1.73
C ASP A 190 17.94 -21.94 -2.63
N LYS A 191 18.68 -21.66 -3.71
CA LYS A 191 19.23 -22.72 -4.60
C LYS A 191 20.26 -23.61 -3.89
N ALA A 192 21.07 -23.07 -3.01
CA ALA A 192 22.03 -23.83 -2.23
C ALA A 192 21.31 -24.79 -1.25
N ILE A 193 20.24 -24.33 -0.61
CA ILE A 193 19.41 -25.16 0.29
C ILE A 193 18.69 -26.25 -0.51
N GLU A 194 18.11 -25.96 -1.66
CA GLU A 194 17.48 -26.96 -2.53
C GLU A 194 18.48 -28.05 -2.97
N ASN A 195 19.70 -27.66 -3.31
CA ASN A 195 20.75 -28.59 -3.68
C ASN A 195 21.17 -29.51 -2.53
N VAL A 196 21.23 -28.98 -1.28
CA VAL A 196 21.57 -29.79 -0.09
C VAL A 196 20.44 -30.79 0.23
N VAL A 197 19.17 -30.34 0.14
CA VAL A 197 18.01 -31.22 0.39
C VAL A 197 17.86 -32.31 -0.69
N SER A 198 18.23 -32.02 -1.94
CA SER A 198 18.15 -32.99 -3.04
C SER A 198 19.29 -34.00 -3.06
N THR A 199 20.36 -33.81 -2.29
CA THR A 199 21.50 -34.74 -2.17
C THR A 199 21.40 -35.69 -0.99
N ASP A 200 20.25 -35.76 -0.30
CA ASP A 200 20.01 -36.75 0.74
C ASP A 200 19.89 -38.15 0.15
N PRO A 201 20.85 -39.06 0.39
CA PRO A 201 20.90 -40.36 -0.28
C PRO A 201 19.92 -41.41 0.28
N ASP A 202 19.09 -41.04 1.27
CA ASP A 202 18.14 -41.95 1.95
C ASP A 202 16.67 -41.73 1.54
N LYS A 203 16.44 -41.24 0.33
CA LYS A 203 15.11 -41.21 -0.28
C LYS A 203 14.98 -42.05 -1.50
#